data_c70ab73d24f0194d7c42cc4ec2d1d598
#
_entry.id   c70ab73d24f0194d7c42cc4ec2d1d598
#
_cell.length_a   1.000
_cell.length_b   1.000
_cell.length_c   1.000
_cell.angle_alpha   90.00
_cell.angle_beta   90.00
_cell.angle_gamma   90.00
#
_symmetry.space_group_name_H-M   'P 1'
#
loop_
_entity.id
_entity.type
_entity.pdbx_description
1 polymer ?
#
loop_
_entity_poly.entity_id
_entity_poly.type
_entity_poly.pdbx_seq_one_letter_code
_entity_poly.pdbx_strand_id
1 'polypeptide(L)'
;LLSENNFASTSLRQFIQDGNQDYDALMSAIENTDLWSVYNEKVVRGTYTPHTLSLFDICRIHHNENCFSDALAYYMKKYPKLWVGFFKDKLQILINGNFTVSREVDTKVNDEKYINDTGGRIDLLMSDENTFVVIENKIKSDINKIERDLGSNQSQLDRYENYIKYLIDNKKNQQTKYHAFVLSPDYNQPKLDYKKGFRTLTYSLICDYLKDKIDILGDADFKAFYYAMRRHSFEYESLCLYDDMKNIFYNRIEEYIQDKV
;
A
#
# COMPACT_ATOMS: atom_id res chain seq x y z
N LEU A 1 15.83 17.89 -7.53
CA LEU A 1 16.44 17.24 -6.36
C LEU A 1 17.03 18.24 -5.38
N LEU A 2 17.81 19.20 -5.87
CA LEU A 2 18.46 20.24 -5.05
C LEU A 2 17.54 21.39 -4.62
N SER A 3 16.33 21.48 -5.20
CA SER A 3 15.40 22.60 -4.96
C SER A 3 14.60 22.50 -3.65
N GLU A 4 14.56 21.34 -3.03
CA GLU A 4 13.74 21.12 -1.83
C GLU A 4 14.51 21.30 -0.52
N ASN A 5 15.84 21.32 -0.58
CA ASN A 5 16.67 21.56 0.58
C ASN A 5 17.47 22.86 0.37
N ASN A 6 16.94 23.96 0.89
CA ASN A 6 17.49 25.30 0.66
C ASN A 6 18.96 25.44 1.08
N PHE A 7 19.40 24.73 2.12
CA PHE A 7 20.77 24.83 2.61
C PHE A 7 21.75 24.14 1.65
N ALA A 8 21.53 22.87 1.35
CA ALA A 8 22.40 22.13 0.42
C ALA A 8 22.39 22.74 -1.00
N SER A 9 21.25 23.26 -1.45
CA SER A 9 21.13 23.99 -2.72
C SER A 9 21.96 25.29 -2.72
N THR A 10 21.97 26.02 -1.61
CA THR A 10 22.74 27.27 -1.48
C THR A 10 24.23 26.98 -1.44
N SER A 11 24.66 26.00 -0.65
CA SER A 11 26.07 25.63 -0.52
C SER A 11 26.65 25.09 -1.83
N LEU A 12 25.88 24.25 -2.55
CA LEU A 12 26.29 23.73 -3.86
C LEU A 12 26.36 24.84 -4.93
N ARG A 13 25.39 25.78 -4.91
CA ARG A 13 25.43 26.95 -5.83
C ARG A 13 26.64 27.86 -5.54
N GLN A 14 26.94 28.09 -4.27
CA GLN A 14 28.09 28.87 -3.85
C GLN A 14 29.38 28.18 -4.30
N PHE A 15 29.53 26.88 -4.07
CA PHE A 15 30.66 26.08 -4.53
C PHE A 15 30.87 26.15 -6.04
N ILE A 16 29.80 26.08 -6.83
CA ILE A 16 29.85 26.21 -8.28
C ILE A 16 30.20 27.63 -8.71
N GLN A 17 29.67 28.67 -8.02
CA GLN A 17 29.90 30.05 -8.33
C GLN A 17 31.34 30.52 -7.98
N ASP A 18 31.91 29.94 -6.92
CA ASP A 18 33.27 30.26 -6.49
C ASP A 18 34.36 29.68 -7.41
N GLY A 19 33.95 29.02 -8.53
CA GLY A 19 34.87 28.53 -9.54
C GLY A 19 35.74 27.36 -9.08
N ASN A 20 35.42 26.78 -7.95
CA ASN A 20 36.08 25.57 -7.44
C ASN A 20 35.59 24.36 -8.22
N GLN A 21 35.95 24.32 -9.51
CA GLN A 21 35.51 23.30 -10.48
C GLN A 21 36.41 22.07 -10.43
N ASP A 22 36.57 21.49 -9.27
CA ASP A 22 37.11 20.15 -9.24
C ASP A 22 35.98 19.14 -9.35
N TYR A 23 35.33 19.17 -10.54
CA TYR A 23 34.25 18.25 -10.86
C TYR A 23 34.69 16.80 -10.71
N ASP A 24 35.94 16.50 -11.08
CA ASP A 24 36.48 15.15 -11.00
C ASP A 24 36.71 14.73 -9.54
N ALA A 25 37.13 15.63 -8.68
CA ALA A 25 37.25 15.37 -7.25
C ALA A 25 35.89 15.22 -6.57
N LEU A 26 34.89 16.03 -6.97
CA LEU A 26 33.52 15.90 -6.50
C LEU A 26 32.93 14.56 -6.96
N MET A 27 33.08 14.20 -8.21
CA MET A 27 32.60 12.92 -8.74
C MET A 27 33.32 11.74 -8.10
N SER A 28 34.63 11.84 -7.90
CA SER A 28 35.39 10.82 -7.18
C SER A 28 34.96 10.69 -5.73
N ALA A 29 34.65 11.79 -5.05
CA ALA A 29 34.09 11.75 -3.70
C ALA A 29 32.71 11.10 -3.66
N ILE A 30 31.84 11.35 -4.64
CA ILE A 30 30.54 10.72 -4.80
C ILE A 30 30.69 9.22 -5.11
N GLU A 31 31.58 8.84 -6.03
CA GLU A 31 31.83 7.45 -6.43
C GLU A 31 32.42 6.59 -5.31
N ASN A 32 33.24 7.20 -4.44
CA ASN A 32 33.85 6.54 -3.31
C ASN A 32 33.00 6.57 -2.03
N THR A 33 31.75 7.01 -2.11
CA THR A 33 30.87 7.07 -0.94
C THR A 33 30.09 5.77 -0.73
N ASP A 34 29.60 5.58 0.50
CA ASP A 34 28.65 4.51 0.85
C ASP A 34 27.38 4.52 -0.03
N LEU A 35 27.05 5.70 -0.63
CA LEU A 35 25.98 5.88 -1.58
C LEU A 35 26.09 4.91 -2.77
N TRP A 36 27.25 4.82 -3.39
CA TRP A 36 27.49 3.98 -4.56
C TRP A 36 27.53 2.51 -4.17
N SER A 37 28.05 2.21 -2.99
CA SER A 37 28.01 0.87 -2.41
C SER A 37 26.59 0.42 -2.14
N VAL A 38 25.79 1.25 -1.49
CA VAL A 38 24.37 0.95 -1.20
C VAL A 38 23.55 0.82 -2.49
N TYR A 39 23.77 1.72 -3.45
CA TYR A 39 23.11 1.64 -4.77
C TYR A 39 23.47 0.34 -5.48
N ASN A 40 24.76 0.04 -5.61
CA ASN A 40 25.24 -1.17 -6.27
C ASN A 40 24.78 -2.44 -5.56
N GLU A 41 24.79 -2.46 -4.23
CA GLU A 41 24.32 -3.60 -3.47
C GLU A 41 22.83 -3.88 -3.74
N LYS A 42 22.00 -2.87 -3.73
CA LYS A 42 20.56 -3.03 -3.93
C LYS A 42 20.17 -3.21 -5.39
N VAL A 43 20.82 -2.53 -6.34
CA VAL A 43 20.55 -2.66 -7.77
C VAL A 43 21.14 -3.94 -8.35
N VAL A 44 22.40 -4.25 -8.04
CA VAL A 44 23.10 -5.44 -8.58
C VAL A 44 22.57 -6.73 -7.96
N ARG A 45 22.17 -6.72 -6.69
CA ARG A 45 21.56 -7.90 -6.04
C ARG A 45 20.10 -8.13 -6.45
N GLY A 46 19.55 -7.31 -7.34
CA GLY A 46 18.20 -7.49 -7.87
C GLY A 46 17.08 -7.17 -6.87
N THR A 47 17.39 -6.48 -5.77
CA THR A 47 16.38 -5.98 -4.83
C THR A 47 15.71 -4.72 -5.35
N TYR A 48 16.35 -4.01 -6.25
CA TYR A 48 15.80 -2.88 -6.97
C TYR A 48 15.56 -3.24 -8.45
N THR A 49 14.33 -3.33 -8.87
CA THR A 49 13.95 -3.40 -10.28
C THR A 49 13.54 -2.00 -10.72
N PRO A 50 14.22 -1.39 -11.72
CA PRO A 50 13.78 -0.11 -12.28
C PRO A 50 12.32 -0.22 -12.70
N HIS A 51 11.52 0.76 -12.31
CA HIS A 51 10.10 0.75 -12.62
C HIS A 51 9.82 0.82 -14.11
N THR A 52 9.06 -0.14 -14.59
CA THR A 52 8.20 0.12 -15.74
C THR A 52 7.06 1.00 -15.23
N LEU A 53 6.94 2.23 -15.74
CA LEU A 53 5.85 3.13 -15.37
C LEU A 53 4.53 2.47 -15.73
N SER A 54 3.67 2.30 -14.72
CA SER A 54 2.31 1.84 -14.92
C SER A 54 1.39 3.01 -15.30
N LEU A 55 0.18 2.73 -15.78
CA LEU A 55 -0.83 3.77 -15.99
C LEU A 55 -1.15 4.51 -14.70
N PHE A 56 -1.10 3.83 -13.55
CA PHE A 56 -1.30 4.45 -12.24
C PHE A 56 -0.24 5.53 -11.94
N ASP A 57 0.99 5.34 -12.44
CA ASP A 57 2.07 6.30 -12.30
C ASP A 57 1.91 7.46 -13.26
N ILE A 58 1.63 7.17 -14.52
CA ILE A 58 1.43 8.18 -15.56
C ILE A 58 0.27 9.10 -15.21
N CYS A 59 -0.83 8.55 -14.74
CA CYS A 59 -2.01 9.30 -14.31
C CYS A 59 -1.87 9.89 -12.90
N ARG A 60 -0.79 9.63 -12.18
CA ARG A 60 -0.54 10.07 -10.78
C ARG A 60 -1.62 9.63 -9.80
N ILE A 61 -2.25 8.48 -10.04
CA ILE A 61 -3.32 7.92 -9.21
C ILE A 61 -2.84 6.77 -8.30
N HIS A 62 -1.53 6.56 -8.21
CA HIS A 62 -0.92 5.49 -7.41
C HIS A 62 -1.19 5.60 -5.89
N HIS A 63 -1.76 6.71 -5.42
CA HIS A 63 -2.23 6.88 -4.04
C HIS A 63 -3.75 6.91 -3.91
N ASN A 64 -4.47 6.68 -4.99
CA ASN A 64 -5.93 6.72 -4.96
C ASN A 64 -6.49 5.37 -4.51
N GLU A 65 -6.93 5.30 -3.25
CA GLU A 65 -7.48 4.09 -2.61
C GLU A 65 -8.64 3.50 -3.42
N ASN A 66 -9.53 4.35 -3.96
CA ASN A 66 -10.65 3.91 -4.76
C ASN A 66 -10.21 3.24 -6.07
N CYS A 67 -9.27 3.84 -6.80
CA CYS A 67 -8.74 3.25 -8.04
C CYS A 67 -8.10 1.90 -7.79
N PHE A 68 -7.35 1.74 -6.69
CA PHE A 68 -6.75 0.47 -6.32
C PHE A 68 -7.79 -0.57 -5.94
N SER A 69 -8.80 -0.18 -5.18
CA SER A 69 -9.89 -1.07 -4.79
C SER A 69 -10.74 -1.49 -5.98
N ASP A 70 -10.98 -0.59 -6.97
CA ASP A 70 -11.66 -0.91 -8.22
C ASP A 70 -10.88 -1.92 -9.05
N ALA A 71 -9.56 -1.71 -9.19
CA ALA A 71 -8.68 -2.62 -9.89
C ALA A 71 -8.62 -4.00 -9.21
N LEU A 72 -8.49 -4.04 -7.88
CA LEU A 72 -8.53 -5.29 -7.11
C LEU A 72 -9.84 -6.05 -7.35
N ALA A 73 -10.99 -5.36 -7.22
CA ALA A 73 -12.29 -5.97 -7.47
C ALA A 73 -12.42 -6.54 -8.88
N TYR A 74 -11.94 -5.79 -9.88
CA TYR A 74 -11.94 -6.21 -11.27
C TYR A 74 -11.11 -7.49 -11.47
N TYR A 75 -9.87 -7.51 -10.97
CA TYR A 75 -8.99 -8.67 -11.14
C TYR A 75 -9.40 -9.86 -10.27
N MET A 76 -10.04 -9.65 -9.13
CA MET A 76 -10.65 -10.73 -8.35
C MET A 76 -11.75 -11.45 -9.14
N LYS A 77 -12.60 -10.68 -9.84
CA LYS A 77 -13.65 -11.23 -10.72
C LYS A 77 -13.07 -11.89 -11.96
N LYS A 78 -12.02 -11.31 -12.56
CA LYS A 78 -11.39 -11.81 -13.79
C LYS A 78 -10.62 -13.10 -13.56
N TYR A 79 -9.97 -13.26 -12.41
CA TYR A 79 -9.12 -14.39 -12.05
C TYR A 79 -9.54 -15.07 -10.74
N PRO A 80 -10.77 -15.57 -10.60
CA PRO A 80 -11.29 -16.06 -9.32
C PRO A 80 -10.44 -17.20 -8.73
N LYS A 81 -9.95 -18.13 -9.55
CA LYS A 81 -9.10 -19.24 -9.09
C LYS A 81 -7.78 -18.75 -8.47
N LEU A 82 -7.21 -17.70 -9.01
CA LEU A 82 -5.99 -17.10 -8.47
C LEU A 82 -6.22 -16.57 -7.06
N TRP A 83 -7.32 -15.85 -6.86
CA TRP A 83 -7.65 -15.25 -5.57
C TRP A 83 -8.14 -16.28 -4.54
N VAL A 84 -8.86 -17.30 -4.96
CA VAL A 84 -9.15 -18.45 -4.08
C VAL A 84 -7.87 -19.09 -3.56
N GLY A 85 -6.88 -19.28 -4.44
CA GLY A 85 -5.55 -19.75 -4.04
C GLY A 85 -4.86 -18.79 -3.07
N PHE A 86 -4.89 -17.49 -3.33
CA PHE A 86 -4.33 -16.48 -2.42
C PHE A 86 -4.94 -16.55 -1.01
N PHE A 87 -6.28 -16.55 -0.93
CA PHE A 87 -6.98 -16.62 0.36
C PHE A 87 -6.67 -17.90 1.11
N LYS A 88 -6.62 -19.02 0.40
CA LYS A 88 -6.29 -20.32 0.99
C LYS A 88 -4.85 -20.39 1.48
N ASP A 89 -3.89 -20.06 0.61
CA ASP A 89 -2.47 -20.34 0.85
C ASP A 89 -1.83 -19.29 1.78
N LYS A 90 -2.26 -18.04 1.69
CA LYS A 90 -1.68 -16.93 2.46
C LYS A 90 -2.49 -16.55 3.70
N LEU A 91 -3.80 -16.68 3.65
CA LEU A 91 -4.67 -16.23 4.74
C LEU A 91 -5.39 -17.38 5.46
N GLN A 92 -5.27 -18.61 4.99
CA GLN A 92 -5.94 -19.82 5.52
C GLN A 92 -7.48 -19.68 5.52
N ILE A 93 -8.00 -18.98 4.52
CA ILE A 93 -9.43 -18.77 4.33
C ILE A 93 -9.89 -19.64 3.17
N LEU A 94 -10.90 -20.46 3.43
CA LEU A 94 -11.57 -21.25 2.39
C LEU A 94 -12.75 -20.43 1.86
N ILE A 95 -12.65 -20.04 0.60
CA ILE A 95 -13.70 -19.35 -0.14
C ILE A 95 -13.98 -20.13 -1.43
N ASN A 96 -15.24 -20.20 -1.85
CA ASN A 96 -15.64 -20.90 -3.07
C ASN A 96 -15.22 -20.08 -4.31
N GLY A 97 -14.88 -20.78 -5.40
CA GLY A 97 -14.54 -20.15 -6.69
C GLY A 97 -15.65 -19.31 -7.33
N ASN A 98 -16.90 -19.49 -6.89
CA ASN A 98 -18.07 -18.72 -7.35
C ASN A 98 -18.40 -17.55 -6.41
N PHE A 99 -17.43 -17.01 -5.68
CA PHE A 99 -17.64 -15.84 -4.83
C PHE A 99 -18.02 -14.60 -5.63
N THR A 100 -18.75 -13.71 -4.98
CA THR A 100 -19.05 -12.36 -5.50
C THR A 100 -18.08 -11.33 -4.91
N VAL A 101 -17.83 -10.26 -5.65
CA VAL A 101 -17.08 -9.09 -5.16
C VAL A 101 -17.90 -7.86 -5.40
N SER A 102 -18.19 -7.11 -4.35
CA SER A 102 -18.90 -5.83 -4.38
C SER A 102 -17.99 -4.71 -3.93
N ARG A 103 -18.13 -3.55 -4.57
CA ARG A 103 -17.41 -2.31 -4.27
C ARG A 103 -18.33 -1.31 -3.58
N GLU A 104 -17.75 -0.45 -2.72
CA GLU A 104 -18.45 0.68 -2.10
C GLU A 104 -19.79 0.28 -1.46
N VAL A 105 -19.78 -0.83 -0.70
CA VAL A 105 -21.01 -1.38 -0.11
C VAL A 105 -21.47 -0.49 1.04
N ASP A 106 -22.65 0.12 0.90
CA ASP A 106 -23.26 0.92 1.97
C ASP A 106 -23.59 0.03 3.17
N THR A 107 -23.15 0.47 4.35
CA THR A 107 -23.33 -0.27 5.60
C THR A 107 -24.52 0.25 6.42
N LYS A 108 -25.30 1.17 5.88
CA LYS A 108 -26.48 1.69 6.58
C LYS A 108 -27.51 0.58 6.78
N VAL A 109 -27.90 0.36 8.02
CA VAL A 109 -28.90 -0.65 8.42
C VAL A 109 -29.96 0.02 9.27
N ASN A 110 -31.21 -0.14 8.88
CA ASN A 110 -32.37 0.35 9.64
C ASN A 110 -32.91 -0.78 10.54
N ASP A 111 -32.07 -1.30 11.43
CA ASP A 111 -32.40 -2.34 12.40
C ASP A 111 -31.87 -1.92 13.77
N GLU A 112 -32.78 -1.83 14.75
CA GLU A 112 -32.43 -1.38 16.11
C GLU A 112 -31.32 -2.20 16.76
N LYS A 113 -31.21 -3.49 16.42
CA LYS A 113 -30.14 -4.39 16.91
C LYS A 113 -28.75 -4.04 16.35
N TYR A 114 -28.68 -3.43 15.16
CA TYR A 114 -27.43 -3.17 14.43
C TYR A 114 -27.28 -1.70 14.05
N ILE A 115 -27.66 -0.78 14.93
CA ILE A 115 -27.68 0.67 14.65
C ILE A 115 -26.39 1.14 13.97
N ASN A 116 -26.50 1.49 12.70
CA ASN A 116 -25.46 2.10 11.87
C ASN A 116 -26.00 3.38 11.24
N ASP A 117 -26.52 4.30 12.07
CA ASP A 117 -27.22 5.49 11.61
C ASP A 117 -26.39 6.38 10.68
N THR A 118 -25.08 6.41 10.88
CA THR A 118 -24.18 7.23 10.08
C THR A 118 -23.72 6.53 8.81
N GLY A 119 -23.98 5.23 8.68
CA GLY A 119 -23.52 4.43 7.55
C GLY A 119 -22.02 4.41 7.40
N GLY A 120 -21.56 3.97 6.26
CA GLY A 120 -20.18 3.91 5.81
C GLY A 120 -20.16 3.11 4.52
N ARG A 121 -19.03 3.05 3.87
CA ARG A 121 -18.88 2.23 2.65
C ARG A 121 -17.70 1.31 2.81
N ILE A 122 -17.97 0.00 2.70
CA ILE A 122 -16.91 -1.03 2.65
C ILE A 122 -16.28 -0.96 1.26
N ASP A 123 -14.97 -0.79 1.20
CA ASP A 123 -14.25 -0.72 -0.06
C ASP A 123 -14.43 -1.98 -0.90
N LEU A 124 -14.26 -3.15 -0.30
CA LEU A 124 -14.41 -4.44 -0.94
C LEU A 124 -15.13 -5.41 -0.01
N LEU A 125 -16.25 -5.94 -0.47
CA LEU A 125 -16.96 -7.05 0.18
C LEU A 125 -16.99 -8.24 -0.76
N MET A 126 -16.29 -9.30 -0.36
CA MET A 126 -16.38 -10.59 -1.05
C MET A 126 -17.30 -11.52 -0.27
N SER A 127 -18.10 -12.32 -0.98
CA SER A 127 -18.95 -13.30 -0.34
C SER A 127 -19.18 -14.54 -1.19
N ASP A 128 -19.24 -15.66 -0.53
CA ASP A 128 -19.82 -16.91 -1.04
C ASP A 128 -20.96 -17.37 -0.12
N GLU A 129 -21.38 -18.64 -0.26
CA GLU A 129 -22.45 -19.21 0.55
C GLU A 129 -22.13 -19.22 2.05
N ASN A 130 -20.85 -19.39 2.41
CA ASN A 130 -20.42 -19.67 3.78
C ASN A 130 -19.47 -18.64 4.36
N THR A 131 -18.99 -17.69 3.55
CA THR A 131 -17.89 -16.80 3.97
C THR A 131 -18.12 -15.37 3.49
N PHE A 132 -17.89 -14.42 4.36
CA PHE A 132 -17.70 -13.00 4.02
C PHE A 132 -16.24 -12.60 4.21
N VAL A 133 -15.69 -11.86 3.26
CA VAL A 133 -14.38 -11.23 3.41
C VAL A 133 -14.53 -9.73 3.17
N VAL A 134 -14.20 -8.94 4.17
CA VAL A 134 -14.18 -7.47 4.12
C VAL A 134 -12.75 -7.02 3.96
N ILE A 135 -12.49 -6.13 3.01
CA ILE A 135 -11.20 -5.48 2.84
C ILE A 135 -11.44 -3.97 2.77
N GLU A 136 -10.88 -3.26 3.73
CA GLU A 136 -10.77 -1.81 3.72
C GLU A 136 -9.38 -1.44 3.23
N ASN A 137 -9.27 -0.60 2.22
CA ASN A 137 -8.01 -0.20 1.62
C ASN A 137 -7.54 1.15 2.16
N LYS A 138 -6.35 1.20 2.74
CA LYS A 138 -5.75 2.40 3.35
C LYS A 138 -4.32 2.58 2.84
N ILE A 139 -4.13 3.41 1.84
CA ILE A 139 -2.80 3.71 1.29
C ILE A 139 -2.16 4.89 2.05
N LYS A 140 -2.91 5.97 2.22
CA LYS A 140 -2.44 7.19 2.90
C LYS A 140 -3.31 7.61 4.06
N SER A 141 -4.58 7.27 4.01
CA SER A 141 -5.54 7.71 5.01
C SER A 141 -5.53 6.82 6.26
N ASP A 142 -5.82 7.42 7.40
CA ASP A 142 -6.08 6.70 8.65
C ASP A 142 -7.50 6.13 8.68
N ILE A 143 -7.73 5.23 9.64
CA ILE A 143 -9.06 4.72 9.92
C ILE A 143 -9.90 5.83 10.54
N ASN A 144 -10.97 6.22 9.86
CA ASN A 144 -11.85 7.28 10.30
C ASN A 144 -12.58 6.92 11.61
N LYS A 145 -12.50 7.80 12.58
CA LYS A 145 -13.29 7.76 13.81
C LYS A 145 -14.35 8.84 13.75
N ILE A 146 -15.57 8.50 14.12
CA ILE A 146 -16.64 9.47 14.28
C ILE A 146 -16.88 9.64 15.77
N GLU A 147 -16.61 10.83 16.29
CA GLU A 147 -17.02 11.23 17.63
C GLU A 147 -18.52 11.51 17.59
N ARG A 148 -19.28 10.81 18.42
CA ARG A 148 -20.70 11.11 18.63
C ARG A 148 -20.84 12.04 19.82
N ASP A 149 -21.79 12.97 19.74
CA ASP A 149 -22.13 13.93 20.81
C ASP A 149 -22.49 13.26 22.15
N LEU A 150 -22.67 11.96 22.17
CA LEU A 150 -23.00 11.13 23.36
C LEU A 150 -21.81 10.32 23.91
N GLY A 151 -20.56 10.63 23.53
CA GLY A 151 -19.37 9.99 24.09
C GLY A 151 -19.09 8.57 23.60
N SER A 152 -19.79 8.06 22.60
CA SER A 152 -19.46 6.78 21.96
C SER A 152 -18.65 6.99 20.69
N ASN A 153 -17.35 6.75 20.76
CA ASN A 153 -16.48 6.74 19.58
C ASN A 153 -16.71 5.46 18.79
N GLN A 154 -17.42 5.56 17.66
CA GLN A 154 -17.59 4.45 16.74
C GLN A 154 -16.63 4.62 15.54
N SER A 155 -15.69 3.70 15.41
CA SER A 155 -14.78 3.70 14.26
C SER A 155 -15.49 3.22 12.98
N GLN A 156 -14.89 3.51 11.84
CA GLN A 156 -15.31 2.96 10.54
C GLN A 156 -15.40 1.42 10.59
N LEU A 157 -14.45 0.76 11.25
CA LEU A 157 -14.40 -0.70 11.36
C LEU A 157 -15.53 -1.27 12.25
N ASP A 158 -16.00 -0.51 13.27
CA ASP A 158 -17.14 -0.92 14.08
C ASP A 158 -18.43 -0.98 13.26
N ARG A 159 -18.61 0.00 12.36
CA ARG A 159 -19.77 0.01 11.46
C ARG A 159 -19.77 -1.17 10.50
N TYR A 160 -18.59 -1.52 9.99
CA TYR A 160 -18.45 -2.68 9.09
C TYR A 160 -18.74 -3.99 9.82
N GLU A 161 -18.22 -4.14 11.03
CA GLU A 161 -18.49 -5.32 11.83
C GLU A 161 -19.99 -5.47 12.14
N ASN A 162 -20.67 -4.39 12.51
CA ASN A 162 -22.12 -4.41 12.76
C ASN A 162 -22.89 -4.80 11.49
N TYR A 163 -22.50 -4.24 10.33
CA TYR A 163 -23.13 -4.60 9.07
C TYR A 163 -22.94 -6.08 8.71
N ILE A 164 -21.74 -6.61 8.91
CA ILE A 164 -21.47 -8.03 8.65
C ILE A 164 -22.26 -8.94 9.59
N LYS A 165 -22.34 -8.58 10.86
CA LYS A 165 -23.21 -9.32 11.82
C LYS A 165 -24.66 -9.32 11.37
N TYR A 166 -25.18 -8.18 10.93
CA TYR A 166 -26.51 -8.08 10.33
C TYR A 166 -26.67 -9.02 9.13
N LEU A 167 -25.70 -9.04 8.19
CA LEU A 167 -25.75 -9.94 7.04
C LEU A 167 -25.72 -11.42 7.45
N ILE A 168 -24.93 -11.79 8.46
CA ILE A 168 -24.83 -13.16 8.96
C ILE A 168 -26.15 -13.59 9.60
N ASP A 169 -26.72 -12.76 10.46
CA ASP A 169 -27.97 -13.07 11.15
C ASP A 169 -29.16 -13.19 10.19
N ASN A 170 -29.12 -12.45 9.07
CA ASN A 170 -30.13 -12.54 8.02
C ASN A 170 -29.89 -13.68 7.02
N LYS A 171 -28.71 -14.33 7.06
CA LYS A 171 -28.48 -15.56 6.28
C LYS A 171 -29.14 -16.77 6.95
N LYS A 172 -29.76 -17.62 6.13
CA LYS A 172 -30.33 -18.89 6.62
C LYS A 172 -29.25 -19.89 7.09
N ASN A 173 -27.98 -19.66 6.78
CA ASN A 173 -26.88 -20.57 7.11
C ASN A 173 -26.14 -20.06 8.35
N GLN A 174 -26.38 -20.72 9.48
CA GLN A 174 -25.77 -20.40 10.79
C GLN A 174 -24.24 -20.66 10.88
N GLN A 175 -23.64 -21.32 9.87
CA GLN A 175 -22.19 -21.60 9.82
C GLN A 175 -21.40 -20.54 9.06
N THR A 176 -22.02 -19.42 8.69
CA THR A 176 -21.36 -18.35 7.95
C THR A 176 -20.27 -17.71 8.79
N LYS A 177 -19.07 -17.67 8.22
CA LYS A 177 -17.88 -17.05 8.82
C LYS A 177 -17.62 -15.69 8.18
N TYR A 178 -16.93 -14.81 8.90
CA TYR A 178 -16.39 -13.62 8.29
C TYR A 178 -14.91 -13.42 8.62
N HIS A 179 -14.24 -12.76 7.73
CA HIS A 179 -12.85 -12.31 7.86
C HIS A 179 -12.77 -10.85 7.45
N ALA A 180 -12.08 -10.05 8.23
CA ALA A 180 -12.00 -8.63 7.97
C ALA A 180 -10.54 -8.17 7.97
N PHE A 181 -10.18 -7.35 6.99
CA PHE A 181 -8.82 -6.89 6.77
C PHE A 181 -8.79 -5.39 6.52
N VAL A 182 -7.69 -4.77 6.98
CA VAL A 182 -7.26 -3.48 6.48
C VAL A 182 -6.05 -3.72 5.57
N LEU A 183 -6.22 -3.49 4.27
CA LEU A 183 -5.16 -3.54 3.29
C LEU A 183 -4.38 -2.24 3.34
N SER A 184 -3.09 -2.34 3.59
CA SER A 184 -2.23 -1.16 3.73
C SER A 184 -0.83 -1.41 3.19
N PRO A 185 -0.10 -0.35 2.84
CA PRO A 185 1.34 -0.43 2.58
C PRO A 185 2.10 -0.92 3.81
N ASP A 186 3.23 -1.58 3.59
CA ASP A 186 4.08 -2.06 4.68
C ASP A 186 4.64 -0.91 5.53
N TYR A 187 4.80 0.25 4.94
CA TYR A 187 5.30 1.48 5.58
C TYR A 187 4.21 2.30 6.29
N ASN A 188 2.93 2.00 6.09
CA ASN A 188 1.82 2.74 6.66
C ASN A 188 0.76 1.78 7.21
N GLN A 189 1.15 0.95 8.16
CA GLN A 189 0.24 -0.01 8.77
C GLN A 189 -0.63 0.65 9.85
N PRO A 190 -1.94 0.54 9.77
CA PRO A 190 -2.84 1.08 10.79
C PRO A 190 -2.70 0.32 12.11
N LYS A 191 -2.79 1.04 13.22
CA LYS A 191 -2.81 0.43 14.56
C LYS A 191 -4.19 -0.18 14.81
N LEU A 192 -4.27 -1.51 14.79
CA LEU A 192 -5.51 -2.27 14.99
C LEU A 192 -5.66 -2.87 16.40
N ASP A 193 -4.82 -2.48 17.35
CA ASP A 193 -4.75 -3.05 18.72
C ASP A 193 -6.09 -2.99 19.45
N TYR A 194 -6.94 -2.04 19.10
CA TYR A 194 -8.26 -1.84 19.67
C TYR A 194 -9.37 -2.65 18.98
N LYS A 195 -9.06 -3.34 17.86
CA LYS A 195 -10.09 -3.99 17.03
C LYS A 195 -9.76 -5.45 16.72
N LYS A 196 -10.20 -6.34 17.60
CA LYS A 196 -9.88 -7.78 17.54
C LYS A 196 -10.41 -8.52 16.28
N GLY A 197 -11.42 -8.00 15.60
CA GLY A 197 -12.03 -8.62 14.42
C GLY A 197 -11.28 -8.35 13.11
N PHE A 198 -10.45 -7.31 13.07
CA PHE A 198 -9.72 -6.91 11.86
C PHE A 198 -8.25 -7.32 11.94
N ARG A 199 -7.72 -7.74 10.81
CA ARG A 199 -6.30 -8.09 10.63
C ARG A 199 -5.67 -7.20 9.57
N THR A 200 -4.39 -6.91 9.71
CA THR A 200 -3.64 -6.23 8.66
C THR A 200 -3.41 -7.19 7.49
N LEU A 201 -3.64 -6.70 6.29
CA LEU A 201 -3.26 -7.30 5.02
C LEU A 201 -2.31 -6.33 4.33
N THR A 202 -1.15 -6.79 3.89
CA THR A 202 -0.17 -5.90 3.25
C THR A 202 -0.13 -6.10 1.75
N TYR A 203 0.25 -5.04 1.04
CA TYR A 203 0.49 -5.13 -0.40
C TYR A 203 1.62 -6.09 -0.73
N SER A 204 2.67 -6.19 0.13
CA SER A 204 3.76 -7.16 -0.05
C SER A 204 3.24 -8.59 -0.07
N LEU A 205 2.33 -8.96 0.84
CA LEU A 205 1.79 -10.32 0.89
C LEU A 205 1.04 -10.70 -0.40
N ILE A 206 0.31 -9.73 -0.98
CA ILE A 206 -0.36 -9.91 -2.28
C ILE A 206 0.68 -10.03 -3.39
N CYS A 207 1.65 -9.12 -3.44
CA CYS A 207 2.68 -9.10 -4.47
C CYS A 207 3.55 -10.36 -4.44
N ASP A 208 3.94 -10.84 -3.27
CA ASP A 208 4.71 -12.08 -3.11
C ASP A 208 3.95 -13.31 -3.61
N TYR A 209 2.64 -13.34 -3.42
CA TYR A 209 1.83 -14.42 -3.96
C TYR A 209 1.71 -14.36 -5.49
N LEU A 210 1.63 -13.15 -6.05
CA LEU A 210 1.44 -12.93 -7.48
C LEU A 210 2.73 -13.04 -8.28
N LYS A 211 3.89 -12.83 -7.67
CA LYS A 211 5.20 -12.69 -8.32
C LYS A 211 5.46 -13.71 -9.42
N ASP A 212 5.31 -14.99 -9.11
CA ASP A 212 5.61 -16.08 -10.05
C ASP A 212 4.42 -16.44 -10.97
N LYS A 213 3.27 -15.80 -10.77
CA LYS A 213 2.03 -16.09 -11.47
C LYS A 213 1.69 -15.05 -12.52
N ILE A 214 2.14 -13.82 -12.32
CA ILE A 214 1.73 -12.69 -13.14
C ILE A 214 2.18 -12.82 -14.60
N ASP A 215 3.38 -13.33 -14.83
CA ASP A 215 3.91 -13.55 -16.17
C ASP A 215 3.21 -14.72 -16.89
N ILE A 216 2.82 -15.75 -16.12
CA ILE A 216 2.11 -16.94 -16.65
C ILE A 216 0.71 -16.55 -17.15
N LEU A 217 0.06 -15.59 -16.48
CA LEU A 217 -1.27 -15.11 -16.88
C LEU A 217 -1.28 -14.38 -18.23
N GLY A 218 -0.15 -13.77 -18.64
CA GLY A 218 -0.02 -13.07 -19.90
C GLY A 218 -0.89 -11.81 -20.04
N ASP A 219 -1.44 -11.30 -18.94
CA ASP A 219 -2.29 -10.11 -18.90
C ASP A 219 -1.43 -8.87 -18.61
N ALA A 220 -1.18 -8.07 -19.66
CA ALA A 220 -0.33 -6.88 -19.57
C ALA A 220 -0.89 -5.83 -18.62
N ASP A 221 -2.22 -5.65 -18.57
CA ASP A 221 -2.87 -4.68 -17.69
C ASP A 221 -2.81 -5.13 -16.25
N PHE A 222 -3.00 -6.44 -15.98
CA PHE A 222 -2.83 -6.97 -14.64
C PHE A 222 -1.37 -6.88 -14.18
N LYS A 223 -0.43 -7.14 -15.08
CA LYS A 223 0.99 -6.95 -14.81
C LYS A 223 1.32 -5.49 -14.47
N ALA A 224 0.74 -4.53 -15.19
CA ALA A 224 0.89 -3.11 -14.88
C ALA A 224 0.30 -2.76 -13.50
N PHE A 225 -0.86 -3.30 -13.15
CA PHE A 225 -1.45 -3.13 -11.82
C PHE A 225 -0.60 -3.81 -10.72
N TYR A 226 -0.05 -4.98 -10.98
CA TYR A 226 0.89 -5.64 -10.06
C TYR A 226 2.09 -4.74 -9.74
N TYR A 227 2.69 -4.10 -10.75
CA TYR A 227 3.78 -3.15 -10.53
C TYR A 227 3.34 -1.91 -9.75
N ALA A 228 2.11 -1.42 -9.98
CA ALA A 228 1.55 -0.34 -9.17
C ALA A 228 1.38 -0.75 -7.68
N MET A 229 0.92 -1.98 -7.41
CA MET A 229 0.83 -2.51 -6.04
C MET A 229 2.20 -2.66 -5.38
N ARG A 230 3.23 -3.08 -6.14
CA ARG A 230 4.60 -3.21 -5.62
C ARG A 230 5.15 -1.91 -5.03
N ARG A 231 4.69 -0.74 -5.47
CA ARG A 231 5.05 0.55 -4.85
C ARG A 231 4.61 0.66 -3.40
N HIS A 232 3.58 -0.06 -3.02
CA HIS A 232 3.05 -0.09 -1.67
C HIS A 232 3.58 -1.27 -0.84
N SER A 233 4.50 -2.04 -1.43
CA SER A 233 5.20 -3.15 -0.79
C SER A 233 6.67 -2.79 -0.53
N PHE A 234 7.58 -3.69 -0.82
CA PHE A 234 9.03 -3.52 -0.65
C PHE A 234 9.65 -2.33 -1.39
N GLU A 235 8.95 -1.74 -2.36
CA GLU A 235 9.50 -0.61 -3.08
C GLU A 235 9.46 0.71 -2.31
N TYR A 236 8.80 0.73 -1.16
CA TYR A 236 9.07 1.80 -0.21
C TYR A 236 10.50 1.74 0.33
N GLU A 237 11.12 0.57 0.42
CA GLU A 237 12.56 0.51 0.64
C GLU A 237 13.34 1.24 -0.46
N SER A 238 12.85 1.26 -1.70
CA SER A 238 13.48 2.06 -2.77
C SER A 238 13.19 3.55 -2.65
N LEU A 239 12.07 3.96 -2.10
CA LEU A 239 11.80 5.37 -1.76
C LEU A 239 12.55 5.77 -0.50
N CYS A 240 12.60 4.93 0.53
CA CYS A 240 13.48 5.12 1.68
C CYS A 240 14.94 5.09 1.24
N LEU A 241 15.33 4.17 0.36
CA LEU A 241 16.65 4.16 -0.23
C LEU A 241 16.97 5.47 -0.97
N TYR A 242 16.02 5.99 -1.73
CA TYR A 242 16.19 7.26 -2.42
C TYR A 242 16.36 8.42 -1.41
N ASP A 243 15.55 8.47 -0.35
CA ASP A 243 15.67 9.47 0.70
C ASP A 243 16.97 9.28 1.52
N ASP A 244 17.34 8.05 1.82
CA ASP A 244 18.61 7.71 2.47
C ASP A 244 19.80 8.08 1.57
N MET A 245 19.75 7.74 0.29
CA MET A 245 20.76 8.12 -0.69
C MET A 245 20.84 9.64 -0.85
N LYS A 246 19.70 10.31 -0.88
CA LYS A 246 19.62 11.77 -0.92
C LYS A 246 20.28 12.39 0.31
N ASN A 247 19.98 11.89 1.50
CA ASN A 247 20.55 12.36 2.75
C ASN A 247 22.07 12.11 2.83
N ILE A 248 22.53 10.92 2.46
CA ILE A 248 23.95 10.58 2.38
C ILE A 248 24.67 11.51 1.39
N PHE A 249 24.08 11.73 0.23
CA PHE A 249 24.63 12.61 -0.80
C PHE A 249 24.78 14.05 -0.30
N TYR A 250 23.74 14.61 0.35
CA TYR A 250 23.82 15.95 0.91
C TYR A 250 24.85 16.06 2.03
N ASN A 251 24.88 15.12 2.95
CA ASN A 251 25.85 15.12 4.05
C ASN A 251 27.29 15.07 3.53
N ARG A 252 27.55 14.25 2.49
CA ARG A 252 28.88 14.14 1.90
C ARG A 252 29.30 15.38 1.12
N ILE A 253 28.36 16.02 0.41
CA ILE A 253 28.62 17.32 -0.23
C ILE A 253 28.94 18.37 0.82
N GLU A 254 28.21 18.42 1.92
CA GLU A 254 28.47 19.36 3.01
C GLU A 254 29.85 19.12 3.65
N GLU A 255 30.19 17.87 3.97
CA GLU A 255 31.53 17.51 4.46
C GLU A 255 32.60 17.94 3.48
N TYR A 256 32.45 17.65 2.18
CA TYR A 256 33.42 18.05 1.15
C TYR A 256 33.58 19.56 1.04
N ILE A 257 32.49 20.31 1.14
CA ILE A 257 32.57 21.80 1.11
C ILE A 257 33.23 22.32 2.37
N GLN A 258 32.95 21.77 3.55
CA GLN A 258 33.56 22.17 4.81
C GLN A 258 35.07 21.90 4.87
N ASP A 259 35.52 20.79 4.27
CA ASP A 259 36.95 20.45 4.19
C ASP A 259 37.74 21.34 3.22
N LYS A 260 37.04 22.10 2.35
CA LYS A 260 37.66 22.97 1.33
C LYS A 260 37.61 24.47 1.71
N VAL A 261 36.85 24.85 2.74
CA VAL A 261 36.74 26.20 3.26
C VAL A 261 37.61 26.37 4.49
#